data_4a1f0d67051bb34d06c352da08a1a541
#
_entry.id   4a1f0d67051bb34d06c352da08a1a541
#
_cell.length_a   1.000
_cell.length_b   1.000
_cell.length_c   1.000
_cell.angle_alpha   90.00
_cell.angle_beta   90.00
_cell.angle_gamma   90.00
#
_symmetry.space_group_name_H-M   'P 1'
#
loop_
_entity.id
_entity.type
_entity.pdbx_description
1 polymer ?
#
loop_
_entity_poly.entity_id
_entity_poly.type
_entity_poly.pdbx_seq_one_letter_code
_entity_poly.pdbx_strand_id
1 'polypeptide(L)'
;NKAAVVALMASAAMIVATLANIIIGGLSDLTRSKWGRRTPWIITGSIGGCVMLVVFNMVTSVTGLVVSWCVYQIFLNAIVAPLLAIISDQVAPKHRGTISSIYAFGYVIGQYGGQIVGAQFLKSIGTGIIVMGLLTLLAGPIAALIVREPSSHAMPKKSFTWNMFVQNFIFPLHN
;
A
#
# COMPACT_ATOMS: atom_id res chain seq x y z
N ASN A 1 0.44 29.60 3.92
CA ASN A 1 1.28 29.37 2.74
C ASN A 1 0.98 27.99 2.15
N LYS A 2 0.44 27.93 0.91
CA LYS A 2 0.03 26.69 0.26
C LYS A 2 1.19 25.68 0.14
N ALA A 3 2.40 26.17 -0.15
CA ALA A 3 3.59 25.35 -0.25
C ALA A 3 3.96 24.65 1.09
N ALA A 4 3.82 25.37 2.21
CA ALA A 4 4.08 24.79 3.52
C ALA A 4 3.07 23.68 3.89
N VAL A 5 1.81 23.81 3.50
CA VAL A 5 0.79 22.78 3.70
C VAL A 5 1.13 21.52 2.89
N VAL A 6 1.50 21.67 1.62
CA VAL A 6 1.89 20.57 0.76
C VAL A 6 3.14 19.86 1.32
N ALA A 7 4.14 20.61 1.77
CA ALA A 7 5.34 20.06 2.38
C ALA A 7 5.02 19.28 3.68
N LEU A 8 4.15 19.84 4.54
CA LEU A 8 3.68 19.15 5.75
C LEU A 8 2.96 17.84 5.42
N MET A 9 2.04 17.87 4.43
CA MET A 9 1.33 16.68 3.98
C MET A 9 2.30 15.60 3.47
N ALA A 10 3.29 16.00 2.65
CA ALA A 10 4.28 15.07 2.11
C ALA A 10 5.14 14.46 3.21
N SER A 11 5.65 15.25 4.15
CA SER A 11 6.50 14.78 5.25
C SER A 11 5.74 13.84 6.19
N ALA A 12 4.53 14.23 6.61
CA ALA A 12 3.68 13.41 7.45
C ALA A 12 3.31 12.09 6.76
N ALA A 13 2.98 12.15 5.47
CA ALA A 13 2.64 10.98 4.67
C ALA A 13 3.82 10.00 4.55
N MET A 14 5.06 10.47 4.40
CA MET A 14 6.24 9.61 4.35
C MET A 14 6.46 8.85 5.66
N ILE A 15 6.32 9.53 6.80
CA ILE A 15 6.45 8.88 8.11
C ILE A 15 5.37 7.82 8.29
N VAL A 16 4.11 8.18 8.03
CA VAL A 16 2.98 7.25 8.14
C VAL A 16 3.13 6.08 7.17
N ALA A 17 3.52 6.32 5.92
CA ALA A 17 3.72 5.27 4.93
C ALA A 17 4.81 4.27 5.36
N THR A 18 5.93 4.76 5.90
CA THR A 18 7.01 3.92 6.38
C THR A 18 6.56 3.04 7.55
N LEU A 19 5.90 3.63 8.55
CA LEU A 19 5.37 2.88 9.69
C LEU A 19 4.29 1.88 9.26
N ALA A 20 3.38 2.30 8.40
CA ALA A 20 2.32 1.43 7.87
C ALA A 20 2.90 0.24 7.08
N ASN A 21 3.92 0.46 6.25
CA ASN A 21 4.58 -0.60 5.50
C ASN A 21 5.14 -1.68 6.41
N ILE A 22 5.84 -1.28 7.48
CA ILE A 22 6.42 -2.18 8.46
C ILE A 22 5.34 -2.96 9.22
N ILE A 23 4.36 -2.24 9.77
CA ILE A 23 3.30 -2.83 10.59
C ILE A 23 2.44 -3.76 9.76
N ILE A 24 1.98 -3.32 8.61
CA ILE A 24 1.10 -4.10 7.74
C ILE A 24 1.84 -5.29 7.13
N GLY A 25 3.12 -5.12 6.77
CA GLY A 25 3.96 -6.24 6.34
C GLY A 25 3.97 -7.36 7.39
N GLY A 26 4.28 -7.02 8.64
CA GLY A 26 4.27 -7.99 9.75
C GLY A 26 2.89 -8.58 10.03
N LEU A 27 1.82 -7.77 10.04
CA LEU A 27 0.46 -8.26 10.28
C LEU A 27 -0.05 -9.15 9.14
N SER A 28 0.31 -8.85 7.90
CA SER A 28 -0.07 -9.66 6.75
C SER A 28 0.55 -11.06 6.80
N ASP A 29 1.75 -11.18 7.35
CA ASP A 29 2.42 -12.48 7.53
C ASP A 29 1.77 -13.36 8.62
N LEU A 30 1.07 -12.74 9.57
CA LEU A 30 0.35 -13.44 10.64
C LEU A 30 -1.09 -13.78 10.26
N THR A 31 -1.60 -13.16 9.21
CA THR A 31 -2.99 -13.32 8.78
C THR A 31 -3.24 -14.70 8.17
N ARG A 32 -4.41 -15.27 8.47
CA ARG A 32 -4.87 -16.55 7.93
C ARG A 32 -6.21 -16.39 7.29
N SER A 33 -6.27 -16.73 6.02
CA SER A 33 -7.49 -16.64 5.24
C SER A 33 -7.58 -17.75 4.22
N LYS A 34 -8.80 -18.08 3.82
CA LYS A 34 -9.07 -18.97 2.70
C LYS A 34 -8.52 -18.43 1.37
N TRP A 35 -8.36 -17.11 1.28
CA TRP A 35 -7.86 -16.40 0.08
C TRP A 35 -6.36 -16.14 0.11
N GLY A 36 -5.63 -16.75 1.05
CA GLY A 36 -4.21 -16.49 1.28
C GLY A 36 -3.97 -15.56 2.47
N ARG A 37 -2.71 -15.29 2.80
CA ARG A 37 -2.34 -14.42 3.93
C ARG A 37 -2.51 -12.94 3.61
N ARG A 38 -2.23 -12.55 2.39
CA ARG A 38 -2.02 -11.16 1.95
C ARG A 38 -3.18 -10.60 1.15
N THR A 39 -3.91 -11.45 0.44
CA THR A 39 -5.08 -11.06 -0.37
C THR A 39 -6.12 -10.25 0.43
N PRO A 40 -6.49 -10.60 1.69
CA PRO A 40 -7.43 -9.78 2.46
C PRO A 40 -6.95 -8.36 2.70
N TRP A 41 -5.65 -8.16 2.93
CA TRP A 41 -5.05 -6.84 3.13
C TRP A 41 -5.10 -6.00 1.86
N ILE A 42 -4.82 -6.60 0.72
CA ILE A 42 -4.89 -5.93 -0.59
C ILE A 42 -6.31 -5.47 -0.88
N ILE A 43 -7.32 -6.31 -0.63
CA ILE A 43 -8.73 -5.98 -0.84
C ILE A 43 -9.18 -4.88 0.13
N THR A 44 -8.90 -5.02 1.43
CA THR A 44 -9.27 -4.01 2.42
C THR A 44 -8.54 -2.69 2.18
N GLY A 45 -7.27 -2.73 1.75
CA GLY A 45 -6.51 -1.56 1.34
C GLY A 45 -7.15 -0.82 0.17
N SER A 46 -7.63 -1.54 -0.84
CA SER A 46 -8.29 -0.95 -2.00
C SER A 46 -9.62 -0.30 -1.67
N ILE A 47 -10.45 -0.98 -0.88
CA ILE A 47 -11.74 -0.44 -0.44
C ILE A 47 -11.52 0.78 0.47
N GLY A 48 -10.68 0.65 1.50
CA GLY A 48 -10.39 1.74 2.42
C GLY A 48 -9.71 2.92 1.74
N GLY A 49 -8.80 2.68 0.79
CA GLY A 49 -8.16 3.72 -0.01
C GLY A 49 -9.16 4.50 -0.86
N CYS A 50 -10.09 3.81 -1.52
CA CYS A 50 -11.18 4.45 -2.26
C CYS A 50 -12.06 5.33 -1.35
N VAL A 51 -12.49 4.81 -0.22
CA VAL A 51 -13.29 5.54 0.77
C VAL A 51 -12.54 6.79 1.26
N MET A 52 -11.26 6.66 1.57
CA MET A 52 -10.45 7.79 2.05
C MET A 52 -10.22 8.87 0.99
N LEU A 53 -10.16 8.52 -0.30
CA LEU A 53 -10.12 9.50 -1.38
C LEU A 53 -11.44 10.26 -1.50
N VAL A 54 -12.58 9.60 -1.31
CA VAL A 54 -13.89 10.27 -1.26
C VAL A 54 -13.94 11.22 -0.07
N VAL A 55 -13.52 10.78 1.12
CA VAL A 55 -13.44 11.63 2.33
C VAL A 55 -12.51 12.83 2.07
N PHE A 56 -11.33 12.61 1.49
CA PHE A 56 -10.39 13.67 1.13
C PHE A 56 -11.02 14.74 0.23
N ASN A 57 -11.85 14.32 -0.74
CA ASN A 57 -12.56 15.24 -1.64
C ASN A 57 -13.63 16.08 -0.93
N MET A 58 -14.18 15.62 0.18
CA MET A 58 -15.23 16.31 0.95
C MET A 58 -14.66 17.26 2.02
N VAL A 59 -13.39 17.08 2.41
CA VAL A 59 -12.76 17.86 3.47
C VAL A 59 -12.26 19.20 2.96
N THR A 60 -12.56 20.27 3.70
CA THR A 60 -12.16 21.66 3.38
C THR A 60 -11.10 22.21 4.33
N SER A 61 -10.95 21.63 5.53
CA SER A 61 -9.97 22.08 6.52
C SER A 61 -8.58 21.52 6.24
N VAL A 62 -7.54 22.32 6.49
CA VAL A 62 -6.14 21.90 6.30
C VAL A 62 -5.80 20.67 7.15
N THR A 63 -6.21 20.67 8.41
CA THR A 63 -5.98 19.53 9.31
C THR A 63 -6.67 18.28 8.79
N GLY A 64 -7.92 18.40 8.34
CA GLY A 64 -8.65 17.29 7.76
C GLY A 64 -8.00 16.74 6.48
N LEU A 65 -7.46 17.62 5.62
CA LEU A 65 -6.71 17.20 4.42
C LEU A 65 -5.45 16.41 4.80
N VAL A 66 -4.67 16.88 5.76
CA VAL A 66 -3.47 16.17 6.25
C VAL A 66 -3.84 14.81 6.82
N VAL A 67 -4.85 14.76 7.70
CA VAL A 67 -5.27 13.52 8.36
C VAL A 67 -5.82 12.51 7.34
N SER A 68 -6.74 12.92 6.46
CA SER A 68 -7.32 12.03 5.46
C SER A 68 -6.26 11.50 4.49
N TRP A 69 -5.28 12.31 4.11
CA TRP A 69 -4.15 11.89 3.29
C TRP A 69 -3.25 10.89 4.01
N CYS A 70 -2.95 11.10 5.30
CA CYS A 70 -2.18 10.14 6.10
C CYS A 70 -2.91 8.80 6.25
N VAL A 71 -4.23 8.83 6.49
CA VAL A 71 -5.02 7.59 6.57
C VAL A 71 -5.09 6.88 5.22
N TYR A 72 -5.22 7.63 4.12
CA TYR A 72 -5.11 7.06 2.76
C TYR A 72 -3.77 6.33 2.56
N GLN A 73 -2.66 6.87 3.05
CA GLN A 73 -1.35 6.21 2.96
C GLN A 73 -1.28 4.88 3.71
N ILE A 74 -2.01 4.73 4.82
CA ILE A 74 -2.11 3.45 5.52
C ILE A 74 -2.76 2.41 4.61
N PHE A 75 -3.90 2.74 4.00
CA PHE A 75 -4.59 1.84 3.08
C PHE A 75 -3.80 1.55 1.81
N LEU A 76 -3.08 2.53 1.27
CA LEU A 76 -2.20 2.33 0.12
C LEU A 76 -1.08 1.33 0.45
N ASN A 77 -0.48 1.44 1.63
CA ASN A 77 0.54 0.49 2.08
C ASN A 77 -0.05 -0.89 2.41
N ALA A 78 -1.34 -0.97 2.73
CA ALA A 78 -2.03 -2.26 2.86
C ALA A 78 -2.17 -3.00 1.51
N ILE A 79 -2.01 -2.31 0.38
CA ILE A 79 -1.88 -2.92 -0.94
C ILE A 79 -0.41 -3.23 -1.24
N VAL A 80 0.47 -2.23 -1.10
CA VAL A 80 1.86 -2.29 -1.59
C VAL A 80 2.72 -3.27 -0.78
N ALA A 81 2.66 -3.22 0.55
CA ALA A 81 3.50 -4.07 1.39
C ALA A 81 3.24 -5.57 1.20
N PRO A 82 1.97 -6.05 1.19
CA PRO A 82 1.69 -7.45 0.88
C PRO A 82 2.06 -7.86 -0.55
N LEU A 83 1.88 -6.99 -1.54
CA LEU A 83 2.28 -7.28 -2.93
C LEU A 83 3.78 -7.51 -3.07
N LEU A 84 4.60 -6.65 -2.45
CA LEU A 84 6.06 -6.81 -2.44
C LEU A 84 6.48 -8.12 -1.76
N ALA A 85 5.82 -8.44 -0.68
CA ALA A 85 6.12 -9.65 0.07
C ALA A 85 5.68 -10.93 -0.69
N ILE A 86 4.65 -10.89 -1.54
CA ILE A 86 4.27 -12.01 -2.42
C ILE A 86 5.41 -12.32 -3.41
N ILE A 87 6.09 -11.31 -3.94
CA ILE A 87 7.22 -11.50 -4.85
C ILE A 87 8.32 -12.30 -4.16
N SER A 88 8.65 -11.98 -2.92
CA SER A 88 9.68 -12.70 -2.17
C SER A 88 9.30 -14.13 -1.80
N ASP A 89 8.00 -14.42 -1.61
CA ASP A 89 7.51 -15.73 -1.16
C ASP A 89 7.23 -16.69 -2.31
N GLN A 90 6.64 -16.21 -3.40
CA GLN A 90 6.16 -17.06 -4.48
C GLN A 90 7.13 -17.17 -5.66
N VAL A 91 8.07 -16.23 -5.78
CA VAL A 91 9.04 -16.22 -6.88
C VAL A 91 10.30 -16.99 -6.50
N ALA A 92 10.66 -17.98 -7.32
CA ALA A 92 11.91 -18.71 -7.13
C ALA A 92 13.12 -17.76 -7.10
N PRO A 93 14.14 -18.02 -6.26
CA PRO A 93 15.28 -17.10 -6.07
C PRO A 93 15.95 -16.66 -7.37
N LYS A 94 16.08 -17.57 -8.34
CA LYS A 94 16.68 -17.30 -9.66
C LYS A 94 15.91 -16.27 -10.52
N HIS A 95 14.61 -16.07 -10.25
CA HIS A 95 13.75 -15.15 -11.01
C HIS A 95 13.38 -13.88 -10.24
N ARG A 96 13.74 -13.76 -8.94
CA ARG A 96 13.39 -12.61 -8.11
C ARG A 96 13.90 -11.30 -8.70
N GLY A 97 15.14 -11.28 -9.19
CA GLY A 97 15.72 -10.09 -9.82
C GLY A 97 14.90 -9.60 -11.02
N THR A 98 14.53 -10.51 -11.92
CA THR A 98 13.72 -10.17 -13.11
C THR A 98 12.34 -9.65 -12.73
N ILE A 99 11.65 -10.34 -11.81
CA ILE A 99 10.30 -9.91 -11.38
C ILE A 99 10.36 -8.58 -10.64
N SER A 100 11.36 -8.36 -9.77
CA SER A 100 11.55 -7.08 -9.08
C SER A 100 11.85 -5.95 -10.06
N SER A 101 12.60 -6.20 -11.15
CA SER A 101 12.86 -5.21 -12.19
C SER A 101 11.58 -4.86 -12.97
N ILE A 102 10.75 -5.84 -13.31
CA ILE A 102 9.45 -5.62 -13.95
C ILE A 102 8.53 -4.81 -13.04
N TYR A 103 8.49 -5.16 -11.74
CA TYR A 103 7.73 -4.40 -10.74
C TYR A 103 8.22 -2.94 -10.65
N ALA A 104 9.53 -2.71 -10.54
CA ALA A 104 10.11 -1.38 -10.46
C ALA A 104 9.80 -0.55 -11.72
N PHE A 105 9.89 -1.16 -12.90
CA PHE A 105 9.53 -0.51 -14.15
C PHE A 105 8.05 -0.13 -14.22
N GLY A 106 7.15 -1.05 -13.82
CA GLY A 106 5.72 -0.79 -13.70
C GLY A 106 5.41 0.33 -12.70
N TYR A 107 6.12 0.35 -11.55
CA TYR A 107 6.00 1.41 -10.55
C TYR A 107 6.38 2.78 -11.12
N VAL A 108 7.50 2.88 -11.84
CA VAL A 108 7.95 4.12 -12.47
C VAL A 108 6.93 4.61 -13.52
N ILE A 109 6.47 3.72 -14.40
CA ILE A 109 5.43 4.06 -15.39
C ILE A 109 4.15 4.53 -14.70
N GLY A 110 3.70 3.83 -13.66
CA GLY A 110 2.52 4.19 -12.89
C GLY A 110 2.67 5.55 -12.22
N GLN A 111 3.82 5.84 -11.63
CA GLN A 111 4.08 7.09 -10.94
C GLN A 111 4.10 8.28 -11.91
N TYR A 112 4.86 8.21 -12.99
CA TYR A 112 4.95 9.32 -13.95
C TYR A 112 3.69 9.40 -14.83
N GLY A 113 3.15 8.28 -15.28
CA GLY A 113 1.90 8.22 -16.01
C GLY A 113 0.74 8.79 -15.19
N GLY A 114 0.67 8.45 -13.91
CA GLY A 114 -0.33 8.99 -12.99
C GLY A 114 -0.21 10.51 -12.82
N GLN A 115 0.99 11.07 -12.78
CA GLN A 115 1.20 12.52 -12.74
C GLN A 115 0.73 13.21 -14.01
N ILE A 116 1.04 12.65 -15.19
CA ILE A 116 0.61 13.19 -16.50
C ILE A 116 -0.92 13.16 -16.61
N VAL A 117 -1.53 12.03 -16.25
CA VAL A 117 -3.00 11.89 -16.25
C VAL A 117 -3.62 12.81 -15.21
N GLY A 118 -3.06 12.87 -14.00
CA GLY A 118 -3.53 13.75 -12.92
C GLY A 118 -3.51 15.23 -13.32
N ALA A 119 -2.50 15.66 -14.07
CA ALA A 119 -2.40 17.03 -14.57
C ALA A 119 -3.60 17.44 -15.47
N GLN A 120 -4.23 16.50 -16.17
CA GLN A 120 -5.42 16.76 -16.98
C GLN A 120 -6.65 17.17 -16.12
N PHE A 121 -6.66 16.74 -14.84
CA PHE A 121 -7.74 17.03 -13.89
C PHE A 121 -7.51 18.28 -13.04
N LEU A 122 -6.48 19.11 -13.33
CA LEU A 122 -6.23 20.34 -12.56
C LEU A 122 -7.42 21.32 -12.58
N LYS A 123 -8.23 21.29 -13.63
CA LYS A 123 -9.45 22.12 -13.74
C LYS A 123 -10.68 21.48 -13.07
N SER A 124 -10.63 20.17 -12.77
CA SER A 124 -11.72 19.38 -12.18
C SER A 124 -11.19 18.39 -11.16
N ILE A 125 -10.56 18.90 -10.12
CA ILE A 125 -9.85 18.11 -9.09
C ILE A 125 -10.75 17.03 -8.48
N GLY A 126 -12.00 17.36 -8.17
CA GLY A 126 -12.97 16.39 -7.65
C GLY A 126 -13.18 15.17 -8.54
N THR A 127 -13.32 15.40 -9.87
CA THR A 127 -13.41 14.31 -10.84
C THR A 127 -12.15 13.47 -10.87
N GLY A 128 -10.97 14.10 -10.82
CA GLY A 128 -9.68 13.40 -10.76
C GLY A 128 -9.56 12.50 -9.53
N ILE A 129 -9.99 12.96 -8.36
CA ILE A 129 -10.00 12.19 -7.12
C ILE A 129 -10.95 10.99 -7.22
N ILE A 130 -12.14 11.15 -7.79
CA ILE A 130 -13.10 10.05 -8.00
C ILE A 130 -12.52 9.00 -8.94
N VAL A 131 -11.92 9.41 -10.07
CA VAL A 131 -11.26 8.49 -11.00
C VAL A 131 -10.15 7.72 -10.31
N MET A 132 -9.31 8.40 -9.52
CA MET A 132 -8.24 7.78 -8.75
C MET A 132 -8.76 6.80 -7.69
N GLY A 133 -9.89 7.14 -7.05
CA GLY A 133 -10.59 6.25 -6.12
C GLY A 133 -11.09 4.97 -6.78
N LEU A 134 -11.70 5.08 -7.95
CA LEU A 134 -12.16 3.93 -8.72
C LEU A 134 -11.00 3.04 -9.18
N LEU A 135 -9.89 3.62 -9.65
CA LEU A 135 -8.69 2.87 -10.01
C LEU A 135 -8.11 2.14 -8.80
N THR A 136 -8.05 2.80 -7.64
CA THR A 136 -7.60 2.19 -6.38
C THR A 136 -8.51 1.05 -5.96
N LEU A 137 -9.84 1.22 -6.09
CA LEU A 137 -10.82 0.19 -5.77
C LEU A 137 -10.67 -1.05 -6.65
N LEU A 138 -10.39 -0.88 -7.93
CA LEU A 138 -10.21 -1.99 -8.88
C LEU A 138 -8.86 -2.68 -8.73
N ALA A 139 -7.82 -1.96 -8.28
CA ALA A 139 -6.47 -2.49 -8.16
C ALA A 139 -6.37 -3.73 -7.25
N GLY A 140 -7.08 -3.73 -6.12
CA GLY A 140 -7.08 -4.86 -5.18
C GLY A 140 -7.68 -6.14 -5.76
N PRO A 141 -8.93 -6.13 -6.22
CA PRO A 141 -9.53 -7.30 -6.85
C PRO A 141 -8.75 -7.81 -8.06
N ILE A 142 -8.24 -6.92 -8.91
CA ILE A 142 -7.41 -7.30 -10.06
C ILE A 142 -6.12 -7.98 -9.59
N ALA A 143 -5.41 -7.41 -8.61
CA ALA A 143 -4.22 -8.02 -8.04
C ALA A 143 -4.52 -9.39 -7.41
N ALA A 144 -5.62 -9.52 -6.67
CA ALA A 144 -6.05 -10.79 -6.07
C ALA A 144 -6.39 -11.87 -7.10
N LEU A 145 -6.95 -11.48 -8.24
CA LEU A 145 -7.26 -12.41 -9.34
C LEU A 145 -6.00 -12.87 -10.09
N ILE A 146 -5.02 -11.99 -10.25
CA ILE A 146 -3.76 -12.29 -10.95
C ILE A 146 -2.85 -13.16 -10.06
N VAL A 147 -2.72 -12.77 -8.78
CA VAL A 147 -1.80 -13.37 -7.83
C VAL A 147 -2.50 -14.40 -6.96
N ARG A 148 -3.08 -15.42 -7.47
CA ARG A 148 -3.80 -16.45 -6.69
C ARG A 148 -2.93 -17.03 -5.58
N GLU A 149 -3.09 -16.50 -4.36
CA GLU A 149 -2.42 -17.05 -3.18
C GLU A 149 -3.04 -18.40 -2.75
N PRO A 150 -2.23 -19.40 -2.40
CA PRO A 150 -2.75 -20.63 -1.81
C PRO A 150 -3.36 -20.32 -0.42
N SER A 151 -4.42 -21.07 -0.06
CA SER A 151 -5.05 -20.93 1.25
C SER A 151 -4.04 -21.11 2.38
N SER A 152 -4.02 -20.17 3.31
CA SER A 152 -3.13 -20.19 4.48
C SER A 152 -3.77 -20.77 5.74
N HIS A 153 -5.00 -21.29 5.63
CA HIS A 153 -5.78 -21.78 6.78
C HIS A 153 -5.13 -22.96 7.52
N ALA A 154 -4.40 -23.81 6.78
CA ALA A 154 -3.74 -25.01 7.31
C ALA A 154 -2.30 -24.77 7.80
N MET A 155 -1.75 -23.56 7.64
CA MET A 155 -0.39 -23.28 8.08
C MET A 155 -0.27 -23.20 9.61
N PRO A 156 0.84 -23.65 10.24
CA PRO A 156 1.02 -23.57 11.68
C PRO A 156 0.96 -22.14 12.19
N LYS A 157 0.38 -21.91 13.39
CA LYS A 157 0.26 -20.57 13.99
C LYS A 157 1.67 -20.02 14.27
N LYS A 158 2.11 -19.02 13.54
CA LYS A 158 3.21 -18.17 14.00
C LYS A 158 2.65 -17.23 15.07
N SER A 159 3.07 -17.38 16.32
CA SER A 159 2.76 -16.42 17.36
C SER A 159 3.59 -15.16 17.12
N PHE A 160 2.94 -14.01 17.18
CA PHE A 160 3.66 -12.73 17.21
C PHE A 160 4.43 -12.68 18.53
N THR A 161 5.75 -12.69 18.46
CA THR A 161 6.61 -12.43 19.60
C THR A 161 7.32 -11.12 19.35
N TRP A 162 7.13 -10.14 20.23
CA TRP A 162 7.74 -8.82 20.13
C TRP A 162 9.26 -8.90 19.94
N ASN A 163 9.91 -9.90 20.58
CA ASN A 163 11.32 -10.20 20.38
C ASN A 163 11.69 -10.57 18.93
N MET A 164 10.84 -11.34 18.22
CA MET A 164 11.09 -11.65 16.81
C MET A 164 10.97 -10.40 15.92
N PHE A 165 10.04 -9.53 16.24
CA PHE A 165 9.88 -8.27 15.51
C PHE A 165 11.12 -7.38 15.70
N VAL A 166 11.57 -7.20 16.93
CA VAL A 166 12.78 -6.43 17.28
C VAL A 166 14.04 -7.06 16.69
N GLN A 167 14.20 -8.37 16.76
CA GLN A 167 15.35 -9.07 16.19
C GLN A 167 15.41 -8.95 14.66
N ASN A 168 14.29 -9.03 13.95
CA ASN A 168 14.26 -8.83 12.52
C ASN A 168 14.64 -7.40 12.08
N PHE A 169 14.52 -6.42 12.98
CA PHE A 169 14.92 -5.04 12.75
C PHE A 169 16.37 -4.74 13.18
N ILE A 170 16.83 -5.33 14.27
CA ILE A 170 18.14 -5.01 14.86
C ILE A 170 19.24 -5.89 14.24
N PHE A 171 18.95 -7.15 13.92
CA PHE A 171 19.93 -8.07 13.38
C PHE A 171 20.60 -7.63 12.07
N PRO A 172 19.89 -7.03 11.07
CA PRO A 172 20.52 -6.52 9.87
C PRO A 172 21.42 -5.31 10.09
N LEU A 173 21.33 -4.63 11.25
CA LEU A 173 22.14 -3.46 11.58
C LEU A 173 23.43 -3.81 12.31
N HIS A 174 23.63 -5.08 12.69
CA HIS A 174 24.81 -5.54 13.45
C HIS A 174 25.79 -6.41 12.62
N ASN A 175 25.46 -6.69 11.37
CA ASN A 175 26.33 -7.34 10.38
C ASN A 175 26.42 -6.41 9.19
#